data_cf71075be3f0cc2a4fa0d9a3b0d6c24c
#
_entry.id   cf71075be3f0cc2a4fa0d9a3b0d6c24c
#
_cell.length_a   1.000
_cell.length_b   1.000
_cell.length_c   1.000
_cell.angle_alpha   90.00
_cell.angle_beta   90.00
_cell.angle_gamma   90.00
#
_symmetry.space_group_name_H-M   'P 1'
#
loop_
_entity.id
_entity.type
_entity.pdbx_description
1 polymer ?
#
loop_
_entity_poly.entity_id
_entity_poly.type
_entity_poly.pdbx_seq_one_letter_code
_entity_poly.pdbx_strand_id
1 'polypeptide(L)'
;MTTETCNVYNMLKLSQHVFGWRPEADVADFYERAWLNHIRSSQHPDGRVIYNVSLQPGFHKEYQSKYDAFTCCVGSGMENHVKYAEGIYFHNATSLWVNLYLASELNWSDRGVRVRLESGWPDAETARLTLTCAQPTELTLRLRQPFWVRDGFAVRVNGEPIANAAPASRYLEITRRWQTGDRVEVAFPMSLRTEPMPDNPARLAVFYGPTLLAANLGPVDDPAAAQSDYVPVLVTANRPVTDWVKPVTLESRVFRTAGVGRPREVELVPFHRLHDRRYTVYFDTFTPEGWAKEEATRRAAEERRRALEARTVDQLRIGEMQPERDHRLEGEHTTAGEAMGRKWRHATDGGWFAFEMKVDPAAANGLLCTYWGGESGQRTFDILVDGTKVGTQTLLNNHPGEFFDVTYAIPAELTRGREKVTVRFQAHPGRWAGGLYGCRLVRLPAAP
;
A
#
# COMPACT_ATOMS: atom_id res chain seq x y z
N MET A 1 6.07 -0.34 0.22
CA MET A 1 5.75 -1.66 -0.35
C MET A 1 4.67 -1.46 -1.38
N THR A 2 4.89 -1.91 -2.60
CA THR A 2 3.95 -1.78 -3.73
C THR A 2 3.81 -3.12 -4.43
N THR A 3 2.67 -3.33 -5.11
CA THR A 3 2.42 -4.52 -5.91
C THR A 3 2.02 -4.11 -7.31
N GLU A 4 2.79 -4.51 -8.30
CA GLU A 4 2.54 -4.22 -9.71
C GLU A 4 1.33 -5.00 -10.21
N THR A 5 0.40 -4.33 -10.88
CA THR A 5 -0.87 -4.93 -11.31
C THR A 5 -0.67 -6.02 -12.35
N CYS A 6 0.25 -5.86 -13.32
CA CYS A 6 0.48 -6.90 -14.31
C CYS A 6 1.18 -8.14 -13.73
N ASN A 7 1.99 -8.01 -12.67
CA ASN A 7 2.52 -9.16 -11.95
C ASN A 7 1.38 -10.01 -11.35
N VAL A 8 0.45 -9.36 -10.63
CA VAL A 8 -0.71 -10.07 -10.05
C VAL A 8 -1.57 -10.70 -11.15
N TYR A 9 -1.81 -10.00 -12.25
CA TYR A 9 -2.54 -10.56 -13.39
C TYR A 9 -1.87 -11.82 -13.96
N ASN A 10 -0.55 -11.81 -14.12
CA ASN A 10 0.19 -13.00 -14.55
C ASN A 10 0.09 -14.15 -13.55
N MET A 11 0.08 -13.85 -12.25
CA MET A 11 -0.16 -14.86 -11.21
C MET A 11 -1.57 -15.46 -11.29
N LEU A 12 -2.59 -14.68 -11.67
CA LEU A 12 -3.93 -15.23 -11.92
C LEU A 12 -3.95 -16.18 -13.11
N LYS A 13 -3.27 -15.84 -14.23
CA LYS A 13 -3.13 -16.75 -15.38
C LYS A 13 -2.40 -18.03 -14.98
N LEU A 14 -1.31 -17.92 -14.24
CA LEU A 14 -0.59 -19.08 -13.72
C LEU A 14 -1.49 -19.94 -12.83
N SER A 15 -2.28 -19.33 -11.95
CA SER A 15 -3.20 -20.05 -11.07
C SER A 15 -4.25 -20.86 -11.85
N GLN A 16 -4.72 -20.37 -12.99
CA GLN A 16 -5.64 -21.12 -13.87
C GLN A 16 -4.95 -22.38 -14.43
N HIS A 17 -3.71 -22.27 -14.89
CA HIS A 17 -2.94 -23.43 -15.36
C HIS A 17 -2.65 -24.43 -14.22
N VAL A 18 -2.21 -23.94 -13.07
CA VAL A 18 -1.97 -24.78 -11.88
C VAL A 18 -3.26 -25.51 -11.46
N PHE A 19 -4.40 -24.81 -11.48
CA PHE A 19 -5.69 -25.43 -11.17
C PHE A 19 -6.05 -26.53 -12.18
N GLY A 20 -5.76 -26.32 -13.47
CA GLY A 20 -5.95 -27.35 -14.49
C GLY A 20 -5.14 -28.64 -14.24
N TRP A 21 -3.97 -28.52 -13.62
CA TRP A 21 -3.13 -29.66 -13.26
C TRP A 21 -3.46 -30.23 -11.88
N ARG A 22 -3.79 -29.36 -10.93
CA ARG A 22 -4.10 -29.66 -9.53
C ARG A 22 -5.35 -28.90 -9.09
N PRO A 23 -6.55 -29.47 -9.28
CA PRO A 23 -7.80 -28.77 -8.99
C PRO A 23 -8.11 -28.72 -7.48
N GLU A 24 -7.26 -28.01 -6.74
CA GLU A 24 -7.34 -27.84 -5.30
C GLU A 24 -7.90 -26.45 -4.93
N ALA A 25 -8.61 -26.39 -3.79
CA ALA A 25 -9.32 -25.19 -3.40
C ALA A 25 -8.38 -24.04 -2.99
N ASP A 26 -7.17 -24.33 -2.49
CA ASP A 26 -6.15 -23.34 -2.12
C ASP A 26 -5.71 -22.49 -3.32
N VAL A 27 -5.62 -23.08 -4.52
CA VAL A 27 -5.33 -22.38 -5.76
C VAL A 27 -6.47 -21.42 -6.12
N ALA A 28 -7.71 -21.86 -5.96
CA ALA A 28 -8.89 -21.02 -6.20
C ALA A 28 -9.06 -19.94 -5.10
N ASP A 29 -8.67 -20.22 -3.86
CA ASP A 29 -8.65 -19.24 -2.77
C ASP A 29 -7.63 -18.11 -3.04
N PHE A 30 -6.44 -18.46 -3.54
CA PHE A 30 -5.46 -17.45 -3.99
C PHE A 30 -6.01 -16.61 -5.14
N TYR A 31 -6.63 -17.25 -6.14
CA TYR A 31 -7.22 -16.55 -7.29
C TYR A 31 -8.29 -15.55 -6.84
N GLU A 32 -9.24 -15.99 -6.00
CA GLU A 32 -10.30 -15.13 -5.46
C GLU A 32 -9.73 -13.92 -4.71
N ARG A 33 -8.78 -14.17 -3.82
CA ARG A 33 -8.13 -13.12 -3.01
C ARG A 33 -7.44 -12.07 -3.86
N ALA A 34 -6.63 -12.51 -4.83
CA ALA A 34 -5.88 -11.63 -5.70
C ALA A 34 -6.78 -10.86 -6.67
N TRP A 35 -7.76 -11.55 -7.26
CA TRP A 35 -8.74 -10.93 -8.13
C TRP A 35 -9.57 -9.86 -7.41
N LEU A 36 -10.18 -10.20 -6.27
CA LEU A 36 -11.08 -9.29 -5.55
C LEU A 36 -10.35 -8.09 -4.96
N ASN A 37 -9.22 -8.34 -4.26
CA ASN A 37 -8.59 -7.31 -3.45
C ASN A 37 -7.47 -6.55 -4.16
N HIS A 38 -6.96 -7.06 -5.29
CA HIS A 38 -5.96 -6.36 -6.08
C HIS A 38 -6.51 -5.93 -7.45
N ILE A 39 -6.86 -6.88 -8.32
CA ILE A 39 -7.25 -6.57 -9.70
C ILE A 39 -8.48 -5.66 -9.73
N ARG A 40 -9.55 -6.02 -9.01
CA ARG A 40 -10.76 -5.19 -8.93
C ARG A 40 -10.48 -3.81 -8.31
N SER A 41 -9.49 -3.72 -7.41
CA SER A 41 -9.07 -2.46 -6.78
C SER A 41 -8.24 -1.57 -7.70
N SER A 42 -7.71 -2.10 -8.80
CA SER A 42 -6.78 -1.40 -9.69
C SER A 42 -7.47 -0.55 -10.75
N GLN A 43 -8.79 -0.63 -10.87
CA GLN A 43 -9.56 0.15 -11.84
C GLN A 43 -10.41 1.21 -11.14
N HIS A 44 -10.31 2.44 -11.61
CA HIS A 44 -11.19 3.53 -11.23
C HIS A 44 -12.56 3.38 -11.93
N PRO A 45 -13.68 3.86 -11.35
CA PRO A 45 -14.99 3.82 -11.99
C PRO A 45 -15.05 4.49 -13.38
N ASP A 46 -14.17 5.45 -13.67
CA ASP A 46 -14.07 6.10 -14.98
C ASP A 46 -13.22 5.32 -16.02
N GLY A 47 -12.71 4.15 -15.65
CA GLY A 47 -11.94 3.25 -16.52
C GLY A 47 -10.42 3.42 -16.45
N ARG A 48 -9.89 4.41 -15.73
CA ARG A 48 -8.43 4.52 -15.50
C ARG A 48 -7.93 3.33 -14.68
N VAL A 49 -6.68 2.94 -14.91
CA VAL A 49 -6.02 1.84 -14.20
C VAL A 49 -4.77 2.33 -13.48
N ILE A 50 -4.30 1.56 -12.51
CA ILE A 50 -3.08 1.87 -11.75
C ILE A 50 -1.95 0.92 -12.13
N TYR A 51 -0.70 1.44 -12.06
CA TYR A 51 0.50 0.64 -12.26
C TYR A 51 0.79 -0.20 -11.00
N ASN A 52 0.99 0.46 -9.87
CA ASN A 52 1.25 -0.17 -8.58
C ASN A 52 0.11 0.10 -7.59
N VAL A 53 -0.43 -0.95 -6.97
CA VAL A 53 -1.28 -0.81 -5.79
C VAL A 53 -0.37 -0.54 -4.60
N SER A 54 -0.31 0.71 -4.15
CA SER A 54 0.52 1.06 -2.98
C SER A 54 -0.04 0.41 -1.71
N LEU A 55 0.85 -0.21 -0.94
CA LEU A 55 0.56 -0.71 0.40
C LEU A 55 1.21 0.16 1.48
N GLN A 56 1.77 1.32 1.08
CA GLN A 56 2.32 2.30 2.00
C GLN A 56 1.19 2.95 2.79
N PRO A 57 1.25 2.95 4.13
CA PRO A 57 0.25 3.60 4.96
C PRO A 57 0.14 5.10 4.68
N GLY A 58 -1.10 5.60 4.57
CA GLY A 58 -1.36 7.02 4.28
C GLY A 58 -1.22 7.41 2.80
N PHE A 59 -0.88 6.46 1.93
CA PHE A 59 -0.80 6.71 0.49
C PHE A 59 -2.18 6.62 -0.18
N HIS A 60 -2.22 6.68 -1.50
CA HIS A 60 -3.45 6.62 -2.30
C HIS A 60 -3.21 5.84 -3.58
N LYS A 61 -4.28 5.57 -4.33
CA LYS A 61 -4.22 4.95 -5.65
C LYS A 61 -3.87 6.01 -6.69
N GLU A 62 -2.72 5.88 -7.35
CA GLU A 62 -2.30 6.76 -8.43
C GLU A 62 -2.73 6.19 -9.77
N TYR A 63 -3.78 6.78 -10.34
CA TYR A 63 -4.33 6.35 -11.62
C TYR A 63 -3.55 6.95 -12.78
N GLN A 64 -3.24 6.11 -13.76
CA GLN A 64 -2.59 6.54 -14.99
C GLN A 64 -3.54 7.36 -15.86
N SER A 65 -2.98 8.19 -16.76
CA SER A 65 -3.77 8.94 -17.74
C SER A 65 -4.63 8.00 -18.57
N LYS A 66 -5.85 8.43 -18.86
CA LYS A 66 -6.83 7.66 -19.62
C LYS A 66 -6.44 7.45 -21.09
N TYR A 67 -5.71 8.40 -21.67
CA TYR A 67 -5.44 8.46 -23.12
C TYR A 67 -3.95 8.42 -23.47
N ASP A 68 -3.08 8.78 -22.55
CA ASP A 68 -1.65 9.01 -22.83
C ASP A 68 -0.70 8.05 -22.10
N ALA A 69 -1.24 7.03 -21.41
CA ALA A 69 -0.44 6.06 -20.71
C ALA A 69 -0.29 4.76 -21.50
N PHE A 70 0.98 4.35 -21.71
CA PHE A 70 1.35 3.14 -22.45
C PHE A 70 2.25 2.23 -21.61
N THR A 71 1.90 2.02 -20.35
CA THR A 71 2.63 1.07 -19.50
C THR A 71 2.11 -0.35 -19.69
N CYS A 72 2.89 -1.35 -19.26
CA CYS A 72 2.46 -2.75 -19.28
C CYS A 72 1.14 -2.96 -18.51
N CYS A 73 0.93 -2.22 -17.42
CA CYS A 73 -0.28 -2.31 -16.60
C CYS A 73 -1.53 -1.71 -17.26
N VAL A 74 -1.40 -0.81 -18.21
CA VAL A 74 -2.52 -0.38 -19.06
C VAL A 74 -2.93 -1.52 -19.99
N GLY A 75 -1.96 -2.20 -20.63
CA GLY A 75 -2.21 -3.37 -21.48
C GLY A 75 -2.86 -4.51 -20.70
N SER A 76 -2.26 -4.92 -19.58
CA SER A 76 -2.86 -5.97 -18.74
C SER A 76 -4.20 -5.53 -18.12
N GLY A 77 -4.41 -4.24 -17.86
CA GLY A 77 -5.68 -3.69 -17.37
C GLY A 77 -6.81 -3.86 -18.38
N MET A 78 -6.54 -3.69 -19.67
CA MET A 78 -7.55 -3.96 -20.71
C MET A 78 -7.94 -5.45 -20.78
N GLU A 79 -6.99 -6.35 -20.51
CA GLU A 79 -7.27 -7.79 -20.51
C GLU A 79 -7.94 -8.25 -19.21
N ASN A 80 -7.37 -7.92 -18.06
CA ASN A 80 -7.78 -8.53 -16.78
C ASN A 80 -9.23 -8.18 -16.40
N HIS A 81 -9.71 -6.99 -16.73
CA HIS A 81 -11.06 -6.56 -16.40
C HIS A 81 -12.15 -7.16 -17.30
N VAL A 82 -11.78 -7.75 -18.45
CA VAL A 82 -12.74 -8.48 -19.31
C VAL A 82 -12.69 -10.00 -19.12
N LYS A 83 -11.76 -10.50 -18.31
CA LYS A 83 -11.51 -11.95 -18.09
C LYS A 83 -12.03 -12.49 -16.76
N TYR A 84 -12.93 -11.78 -16.09
CA TYR A 84 -13.45 -12.20 -14.79
C TYR A 84 -14.15 -13.55 -14.81
N ALA A 85 -14.76 -13.91 -15.96
CA ALA A 85 -15.45 -15.17 -16.12
C ALA A 85 -14.53 -16.40 -16.19
N GLU A 86 -13.26 -16.24 -16.58
CA GLU A 86 -12.35 -17.37 -16.82
C GLU A 86 -12.03 -18.18 -15.57
N GLY A 87 -12.12 -17.60 -14.38
CA GLY A 87 -11.86 -18.26 -13.11
C GLY A 87 -13.07 -18.85 -12.41
N ILE A 88 -14.29 -18.73 -12.98
CA ILE A 88 -15.52 -19.15 -12.30
C ILE A 88 -15.68 -20.67 -12.34
N TYR A 89 -15.54 -21.29 -13.52
CA TYR A 89 -15.79 -22.70 -13.74
C TYR A 89 -14.59 -23.43 -14.33
N PHE A 90 -14.41 -24.67 -13.88
CA PHE A 90 -13.52 -25.63 -14.50
C PHE A 90 -14.23 -26.98 -14.62
N HIS A 91 -13.87 -27.78 -15.61
CA HIS A 91 -14.50 -29.08 -15.82
C HIS A 91 -13.51 -30.13 -16.35
N ASN A 92 -13.85 -31.36 -16.15
CA ASN A 92 -13.33 -32.51 -16.88
C ASN A 92 -14.49 -33.33 -17.45
N ALA A 93 -14.26 -34.55 -17.90
CA ALA A 93 -15.30 -35.38 -18.52
C ALA A 93 -16.50 -35.65 -17.59
N THR A 94 -16.33 -35.66 -16.25
CA THR A 94 -17.35 -36.10 -15.30
C THR A 94 -17.69 -35.10 -14.22
N SER A 95 -16.91 -34.04 -14.06
CA SER A 95 -17.03 -33.09 -12.95
C SER A 95 -17.05 -31.66 -13.42
N LEU A 96 -17.79 -30.82 -12.70
CA LEU A 96 -17.81 -29.37 -12.82
C LEU A 96 -17.41 -28.75 -11.47
N TRP A 97 -16.34 -27.94 -11.47
CA TRP A 97 -15.91 -27.12 -10.32
C TRP A 97 -16.51 -25.73 -10.41
N VAL A 98 -17.02 -25.23 -9.30
CA VAL A 98 -17.46 -23.84 -9.13
C VAL A 98 -16.51 -23.17 -8.16
N ASN A 99 -15.60 -22.34 -8.69
CA ASN A 99 -14.52 -21.72 -7.93
C ASN A 99 -14.87 -20.34 -7.39
N LEU A 100 -15.64 -19.55 -8.19
CA LEU A 100 -16.09 -18.22 -7.78
C LEU A 100 -17.63 -18.17 -7.86
N TYR A 101 -18.23 -17.53 -6.86
CA TYR A 101 -19.69 -17.37 -6.85
C TYR A 101 -20.16 -16.08 -7.52
N LEU A 102 -19.54 -15.71 -8.67
CA LEU A 102 -19.94 -14.58 -9.51
C LEU A 102 -21.17 -14.93 -10.35
N ALA A 103 -22.15 -14.04 -10.40
CA ALA A 103 -23.32 -14.20 -11.26
C ALA A 103 -22.90 -14.42 -12.72
N SER A 104 -23.35 -15.52 -13.31
CA SER A 104 -22.87 -15.97 -14.63
C SER A 104 -23.77 -17.06 -15.24
N GLU A 105 -23.58 -17.31 -16.54
CA GLU A 105 -24.14 -18.47 -17.22
C GLU A 105 -23.00 -19.28 -17.86
N LEU A 106 -23.00 -20.58 -17.60
CA LEU A 106 -22.14 -21.56 -18.26
C LEU A 106 -22.97 -22.36 -19.28
N ASN A 107 -22.48 -22.43 -20.52
CA ASN A 107 -22.99 -23.34 -21.52
C ASN A 107 -21.94 -24.44 -21.78
N TRP A 108 -22.14 -25.59 -21.17
CA TRP A 108 -21.28 -26.78 -21.38
C TRP A 108 -21.88 -27.66 -22.46
N SER A 109 -21.69 -27.25 -23.73
CA SER A 109 -22.31 -27.84 -24.92
C SER A 109 -22.04 -29.33 -25.06
N ASP A 110 -20.79 -29.77 -24.81
CA ASP A 110 -20.35 -31.16 -24.96
C ASP A 110 -21.10 -32.13 -24.03
N ARG A 111 -21.65 -31.62 -22.93
CA ARG A 111 -22.45 -32.41 -21.98
C ARG A 111 -23.94 -32.10 -22.06
N GLY A 112 -24.32 -31.14 -22.92
CA GLY A 112 -25.70 -30.70 -23.01
C GLY A 112 -26.21 -30.07 -21.71
N VAL A 113 -25.34 -29.46 -20.92
CA VAL A 113 -25.63 -28.86 -19.60
C VAL A 113 -25.42 -27.36 -19.65
N ARG A 114 -26.40 -26.62 -19.15
CA ARG A 114 -26.30 -25.19 -18.89
C ARG A 114 -26.50 -24.95 -17.40
N VAL A 115 -25.66 -24.09 -16.83
CA VAL A 115 -25.74 -23.66 -15.44
C VAL A 115 -25.92 -22.16 -15.38
N ARG A 116 -26.96 -21.69 -14.71
CA ARG A 116 -27.17 -20.30 -14.36
C ARG A 116 -26.84 -20.11 -12.88
N LEU A 117 -25.85 -19.28 -12.59
CA LEU A 117 -25.43 -18.90 -11.24
C LEU A 117 -25.93 -17.49 -10.93
N GLU A 118 -26.81 -17.38 -9.97
CA GLU A 118 -27.38 -16.14 -9.44
C GLU A 118 -26.74 -15.86 -8.08
N SER A 119 -26.11 -14.70 -7.92
CA SER A 119 -25.42 -14.31 -6.68
C SER A 119 -25.16 -12.81 -6.65
N GLY A 120 -25.18 -12.24 -5.47
CA GLY A 120 -24.68 -10.88 -5.21
C GLY A 120 -23.28 -10.86 -4.61
N TRP A 121 -22.55 -11.98 -4.68
CA TRP A 121 -21.17 -12.04 -4.17
C TRP A 121 -20.27 -10.98 -4.84
N PRO A 122 -19.36 -10.29 -4.14
CA PRO A 122 -18.89 -10.48 -2.76
C PRO A 122 -19.74 -9.75 -1.70
N ASP A 123 -20.87 -9.19 -2.05
CA ASP A 123 -21.70 -8.40 -1.11
C ASP A 123 -22.88 -9.22 -0.54
N ALA A 124 -23.11 -10.44 -1.03
CA ALA A 124 -24.11 -11.38 -0.52
C ALA A 124 -23.46 -12.66 -0.01
N GLU A 125 -24.13 -13.34 0.89
CA GLU A 125 -23.68 -14.55 1.58
C GLU A 125 -24.32 -15.82 1.01
N THR A 126 -24.98 -15.72 -0.14
CA THR A 126 -25.66 -16.83 -0.79
C THR A 126 -25.48 -16.81 -2.30
N ALA A 127 -25.52 -17.99 -2.89
CA ALA A 127 -25.58 -18.18 -4.35
C ALA A 127 -26.57 -19.28 -4.68
N ARG A 128 -27.16 -19.20 -5.88
CA ARG A 128 -28.06 -20.21 -6.42
C ARG A 128 -27.62 -20.62 -7.81
N LEU A 129 -27.46 -21.94 -8.01
CA LEU A 129 -27.23 -22.53 -9.33
C LEU A 129 -28.53 -23.19 -9.79
N THR A 130 -28.91 -22.93 -11.04
CA THR A 130 -30.04 -23.62 -11.71
C THR A 130 -29.48 -24.37 -12.91
N LEU A 131 -29.75 -25.66 -13.00
CA LEU A 131 -29.28 -26.52 -14.08
C LEU A 131 -30.37 -26.70 -15.15
N THR A 132 -29.94 -26.67 -16.40
CA THR A 132 -30.73 -27.07 -17.55
C THR A 132 -29.98 -28.15 -18.30
N CYS A 133 -30.56 -29.33 -18.48
CA CYS A 133 -29.92 -30.47 -19.13
C CYS A 133 -30.73 -30.86 -20.38
N ALA A 134 -30.02 -31.07 -21.50
CA ALA A 134 -30.67 -31.57 -22.73
C ALA A 134 -31.31 -32.94 -22.52
N GLN A 135 -30.67 -33.76 -21.64
CA GLN A 135 -31.20 -35.01 -21.09
C GLN A 135 -30.64 -35.20 -19.70
N PRO A 136 -31.28 -36.01 -18.85
CA PRO A 136 -30.74 -36.29 -17.51
C PRO A 136 -29.30 -36.79 -17.58
N THR A 137 -28.36 -36.01 -16.96
CA THR A 137 -26.93 -36.20 -17.12
C THR A 137 -26.28 -36.46 -15.76
N GLU A 138 -25.51 -37.53 -15.66
CA GLU A 138 -24.69 -37.82 -14.47
C GLU A 138 -23.41 -37.01 -14.48
N LEU A 139 -23.20 -36.23 -13.44
CA LEU A 139 -21.99 -35.48 -13.20
C LEU A 139 -21.77 -35.20 -11.69
N THR A 140 -20.54 -34.95 -11.32
CA THR A 140 -20.15 -34.47 -9.99
C THR A 140 -20.03 -32.95 -10.02
N LEU A 141 -20.88 -32.28 -9.24
CA LEU A 141 -20.73 -30.85 -8.97
C LEU A 141 -19.81 -30.67 -7.77
N ARG A 142 -18.74 -29.86 -7.94
CA ARG A 142 -17.74 -29.56 -6.92
C ARG A 142 -17.85 -28.09 -6.52
N LEU A 143 -18.41 -27.83 -5.34
CA LEU A 143 -18.65 -26.50 -4.82
C LEU A 143 -17.53 -26.10 -3.88
N ARG A 144 -16.80 -25.03 -4.18
CA ARG A 144 -15.72 -24.60 -3.30
C ARG A 144 -16.28 -24.06 -1.97
N GLN A 145 -15.79 -24.56 -0.86
CA GLN A 145 -15.92 -23.90 0.44
C GLN A 145 -14.71 -22.98 0.61
N PRO A 146 -14.86 -21.64 0.52
CA PRO A 146 -13.75 -20.72 0.63
C PRO A 146 -13.06 -20.79 2.01
N PHE A 147 -11.75 -20.52 2.05
CA PHE A 147 -10.95 -20.57 3.30
C PHE A 147 -11.45 -19.62 4.40
N TRP A 148 -12.09 -18.52 4.02
CA TRP A 148 -12.61 -17.51 4.95
C TRP A 148 -13.98 -17.91 5.55
N VAL A 149 -14.66 -18.92 5.03
CA VAL A 149 -15.88 -19.49 5.61
C VAL A 149 -15.49 -20.57 6.61
N ARG A 150 -15.34 -20.19 7.85
CA ARG A 150 -14.94 -21.14 8.93
C ARG A 150 -16.09 -22.04 9.37
N ASP A 151 -17.25 -21.43 9.55
CA ASP A 151 -18.45 -22.08 10.04
C ASP A 151 -19.66 -21.72 9.18
N GLY A 152 -20.67 -22.60 9.19
CA GLY A 152 -21.97 -22.31 8.56
C GLY A 152 -22.02 -22.46 7.04
N PHE A 153 -20.96 -22.98 6.37
CA PHE A 153 -21.09 -23.35 4.95
C PHE A 153 -22.15 -24.40 4.79
N ALA A 154 -23.19 -24.10 4.00
CA ALA A 154 -24.32 -24.99 3.83
C ALA A 154 -24.76 -25.06 2.36
N VAL A 155 -25.14 -26.25 1.93
CA VAL A 155 -25.64 -26.50 0.58
C VAL A 155 -26.96 -27.23 0.65
N ARG A 156 -27.90 -26.84 -0.20
CA ARG A 156 -29.18 -27.52 -0.42
C ARG A 156 -29.33 -27.87 -1.90
N VAL A 157 -29.90 -29.03 -2.17
CA VAL A 157 -30.29 -29.42 -3.53
C VAL A 157 -31.78 -29.62 -3.54
N ASN A 158 -32.51 -28.85 -4.36
CA ASN A 158 -33.97 -28.85 -4.44
C ASN A 158 -34.64 -28.67 -3.05
N GLY A 159 -34.03 -27.84 -2.19
CA GLY A 159 -34.52 -27.59 -0.83
C GLY A 159 -33.95 -28.55 0.24
N GLU A 160 -33.47 -29.73 -0.16
CA GLU A 160 -32.93 -30.72 0.79
C GLU A 160 -31.49 -30.44 1.16
N PRO A 161 -31.12 -30.43 2.43
CA PRO A 161 -29.76 -30.18 2.88
C PRO A 161 -28.81 -31.29 2.48
N ILE A 162 -27.61 -30.94 2.04
CA ILE A 162 -26.52 -31.86 1.77
C ILE A 162 -25.56 -31.84 2.96
N ALA A 163 -25.27 -33.04 3.47
CA ALA A 163 -24.29 -33.19 4.56
C ALA A 163 -22.91 -32.68 4.10
N ASN A 164 -22.34 -31.74 4.85
CA ASN A 164 -21.01 -31.22 4.60
C ASN A 164 -20.10 -31.53 5.78
N ALA A 165 -19.18 -32.45 5.58
CA ALA A 165 -18.12 -32.78 6.53
C ALA A 165 -16.75 -32.21 6.13
N ALA A 166 -16.68 -31.48 5.03
CA ALA A 166 -15.44 -30.94 4.52
C ALA A 166 -15.01 -29.69 5.34
N PRO A 167 -13.72 -29.56 5.69
CA PRO A 167 -13.20 -28.32 6.26
C PRO A 167 -13.16 -27.19 5.21
N ALA A 168 -12.96 -25.94 5.67
CA ALA A 168 -12.72 -24.80 4.79
C ALA A 168 -11.53 -25.05 3.84
N SER A 169 -11.51 -24.36 2.70
CA SER A 169 -10.55 -24.58 1.61
C SER A 169 -10.59 -25.98 1.02
N ARG A 170 -11.82 -26.47 0.77
CA ARG A 170 -12.09 -27.78 0.16
C ARG A 170 -13.28 -27.66 -0.80
N TYR A 171 -13.57 -28.75 -1.51
CA TYR A 171 -14.77 -28.90 -2.33
C TYR A 171 -15.78 -29.81 -1.66
N LEU A 172 -17.02 -29.35 -1.59
CA LEU A 172 -18.15 -30.23 -1.38
C LEU A 172 -18.54 -30.89 -2.70
N GLU A 173 -18.51 -32.20 -2.75
CA GLU A 173 -18.80 -33.00 -3.94
C GLU A 173 -20.21 -33.54 -3.91
N ILE A 174 -20.95 -33.34 -5.01
CA ILE A 174 -22.34 -33.84 -5.15
C ILE A 174 -22.43 -34.60 -6.47
N THR A 175 -22.40 -35.92 -6.40
CA THR A 175 -22.56 -36.81 -7.54
C THR A 175 -24.00 -37.26 -7.65
N ARG A 176 -24.66 -36.93 -8.76
CA ARG A 176 -26.03 -37.39 -9.03
C ARG A 176 -26.37 -37.25 -10.52
N ARG A 177 -27.50 -37.82 -10.89
CA ARG A 177 -28.10 -37.60 -12.19
C ARG A 177 -28.92 -36.31 -12.16
N TRP A 178 -28.37 -35.25 -12.78
CA TRP A 178 -28.98 -33.92 -12.85
C TRP A 178 -30.01 -33.82 -13.98
N GLN A 179 -31.04 -33.05 -13.76
CA GLN A 179 -32.09 -32.78 -14.74
C GLN A 179 -32.47 -31.29 -14.80
N THR A 180 -33.15 -30.88 -15.86
CA THR A 180 -33.64 -29.52 -16.01
C THR A 180 -34.53 -29.11 -14.85
N GLY A 181 -34.21 -27.94 -14.24
CA GLY A 181 -34.90 -27.37 -13.09
C GLY A 181 -34.27 -27.70 -11.75
N ASP A 182 -33.26 -28.59 -11.69
CA ASP A 182 -32.52 -28.82 -10.44
C ASP A 182 -31.87 -27.53 -9.97
N ARG A 183 -31.98 -27.27 -8.66
CA ARG A 183 -31.45 -26.08 -7.98
C ARG A 183 -30.48 -26.45 -6.90
N VAL A 184 -29.37 -25.72 -6.84
CA VAL A 184 -28.38 -25.85 -5.77
C VAL A 184 -28.25 -24.48 -5.09
N GLU A 185 -28.53 -24.43 -3.81
CA GLU A 185 -28.39 -23.23 -2.98
C GLU A 185 -27.16 -23.39 -2.10
N VAL A 186 -26.30 -22.37 -2.11
CA VAL A 186 -25.06 -22.34 -1.34
C VAL A 186 -25.11 -21.15 -0.39
N ALA A 187 -24.87 -21.38 0.88
CA ALA A 187 -24.68 -20.34 1.90
C ALA A 187 -23.22 -20.33 2.36
N PHE A 188 -22.63 -19.15 2.39
CA PHE A 188 -21.25 -18.91 2.82
C PHE A 188 -21.21 -17.68 3.75
N PRO A 189 -21.56 -17.84 5.03
CA PRO A 189 -21.60 -16.73 5.99
C PRO A 189 -20.29 -15.99 6.09
N MET A 190 -20.34 -14.67 6.11
CA MET A 190 -19.18 -13.79 6.22
C MET A 190 -18.98 -13.34 7.66
N SER A 191 -17.74 -13.26 8.08
CA SER A 191 -17.35 -12.76 9.40
C SER A 191 -16.16 -11.82 9.32
N LEU A 192 -16.03 -10.95 10.32
CA LEU A 192 -14.82 -10.16 10.53
C LEU A 192 -13.65 -11.07 10.93
N ARG A 193 -12.50 -10.84 10.33
CA ARG A 193 -11.26 -11.54 10.65
C ARG A 193 -10.06 -10.65 10.44
N THR A 194 -8.96 -10.98 11.08
CA THR A 194 -7.67 -10.32 10.90
C THR A 194 -6.64 -11.30 10.36
N GLU A 195 -5.71 -10.76 9.57
CA GLU A 195 -4.54 -11.51 9.10
C GLU A 195 -3.27 -10.74 9.45
N PRO A 196 -2.39 -11.30 10.29
CA PRO A 196 -1.12 -10.70 10.62
C PRO A 196 -0.15 -10.82 9.44
N MET A 197 0.81 -9.89 9.37
CA MET A 197 1.94 -10.02 8.44
C MET A 197 2.87 -11.15 8.90
N PRO A 198 3.39 -11.97 7.97
CA PRO A 198 4.27 -13.08 8.32
C PRO A 198 5.56 -12.68 9.03
N ASP A 199 6.10 -11.51 8.69
CA ASP A 199 7.34 -10.95 9.24
C ASP A 199 7.11 -10.02 10.44
N ASN A 200 5.87 -9.57 10.64
CA ASN A 200 5.51 -8.71 11.77
C ASN A 200 4.08 -9.00 12.27
N PRO A 201 3.89 -9.92 13.21
CA PRO A 201 2.57 -10.27 13.75
C PRO A 201 1.83 -9.10 14.42
N ALA A 202 2.54 -8.04 14.83
CA ALA A 202 1.95 -6.83 15.37
C ALA A 202 1.38 -5.90 14.28
N ARG A 203 1.54 -6.25 13.01
CA ARG A 203 0.94 -5.57 11.86
C ARG A 203 -0.07 -6.48 11.20
N LEU A 204 -1.31 -6.04 11.10
CA LEU A 204 -2.40 -6.85 10.57
C LEU A 204 -3.27 -6.11 9.55
N ALA A 205 -3.93 -6.90 8.71
CA ALA A 205 -5.03 -6.47 7.85
C ALA A 205 -6.37 -6.93 8.40
N VAL A 206 -7.43 -6.18 8.09
CA VAL A 206 -8.82 -6.50 8.50
C VAL A 206 -9.62 -6.91 7.28
N PHE A 207 -10.38 -7.99 7.40
CA PHE A 207 -11.26 -8.50 6.35
C PHE A 207 -12.68 -8.70 6.85
N TYR A 208 -13.65 -8.61 5.92
CA TYR A 208 -14.99 -9.13 6.10
C TYR A 208 -15.27 -10.15 5.00
N GLY A 209 -15.40 -11.42 5.38
CA GLY A 209 -15.40 -12.53 4.41
C GLY A 209 -14.17 -12.47 3.50
N PRO A 210 -14.33 -12.45 2.16
CA PRO A 210 -13.22 -12.36 1.21
C PRO A 210 -12.64 -10.95 1.06
N THR A 211 -13.36 -9.91 1.51
CA THR A 211 -13.09 -8.51 1.18
C THR A 211 -12.11 -7.87 2.17
N LEU A 212 -11.00 -7.34 1.66
CA LEU A 212 -10.07 -6.50 2.41
C LEU A 212 -10.74 -5.16 2.75
N LEU A 213 -10.67 -4.77 4.02
CA LEU A 213 -11.14 -3.48 4.51
C LEU A 213 -9.96 -2.52 4.68
N ALA A 214 -10.08 -1.33 4.11
CA ALA A 214 -9.08 -0.27 4.24
C ALA A 214 -9.63 0.89 5.05
N ALA A 215 -8.79 1.51 5.88
CA ALA A 215 -9.15 2.77 6.53
C ALA A 215 -9.24 3.90 5.50
N ASN A 216 -10.34 4.63 5.52
CA ASN A 216 -10.54 5.86 4.78
C ASN A 216 -9.92 7.02 5.57
N LEU A 217 -8.80 7.57 5.09
CA LEU A 217 -8.06 8.63 5.76
C LEU A 217 -8.39 10.05 5.26
N GLY A 218 -9.27 10.16 4.27
CA GLY A 218 -9.71 11.43 3.70
C GLY A 218 -9.36 11.60 2.23
N PRO A 219 -9.82 12.70 1.58
CA PRO A 219 -9.54 13.00 0.18
C PRO A 219 -8.05 13.19 -0.10
N VAL A 220 -7.61 12.88 -1.32
CA VAL A 220 -6.19 13.03 -1.73
C VAL A 220 -5.76 14.49 -1.75
N ASP A 221 -6.65 15.38 -2.12
CA ASP A 221 -6.44 16.83 -2.23
C ASP A 221 -6.61 17.59 -0.91
N ASP A 222 -7.05 16.93 0.16
CA ASP A 222 -7.12 17.53 1.49
C ASP A 222 -5.71 17.62 2.11
N PRO A 223 -5.18 18.83 2.38
CA PRO A 223 -3.87 18.99 3.01
C PRO A 223 -3.77 18.32 4.40
N ALA A 224 -4.87 18.26 5.14
CA ALA A 224 -4.92 17.59 6.44
C ALA A 224 -4.78 16.06 6.30
N ALA A 225 -5.31 15.47 5.23
CA ALA A 225 -5.18 14.05 4.93
C ALA A 225 -3.77 13.68 4.43
N ALA A 226 -2.97 14.65 4.00
CA ALA A 226 -1.60 14.46 3.52
C ALA A 226 -0.56 14.36 4.65
N GLN A 227 -0.93 14.67 5.89
CA GLN A 227 -0.01 14.64 7.02
C GLN A 227 0.29 13.19 7.42
N SER A 228 1.55 12.81 7.37
CA SER A 228 2.02 11.44 7.61
C SER A 228 1.71 10.90 9.01
N ASP A 229 1.49 11.79 9.96
CA ASP A 229 1.21 11.45 11.36
C ASP A 229 -0.22 10.95 11.59
N TYR A 230 -1.02 10.89 10.52
CA TYR A 230 -2.43 10.48 10.56
C TYR A 230 -2.70 9.02 10.20
N VAL A 231 -1.67 8.21 9.99
CA VAL A 231 -1.90 6.77 9.84
C VAL A 231 -2.29 6.19 11.20
N PRO A 232 -3.53 5.74 11.35
CA PRO A 232 -3.98 5.24 12.64
C PRO A 232 -3.29 3.93 12.99
N VAL A 233 -2.98 3.79 14.27
CA VAL A 233 -2.62 2.52 14.89
C VAL A 233 -3.78 2.01 15.73
N LEU A 234 -3.77 0.74 16.10
CA LEU A 234 -4.83 0.10 16.84
C LEU A 234 -4.32 -0.39 18.20
N VAL A 235 -4.90 0.10 19.28
CA VAL A 235 -4.61 -0.38 20.65
C VAL A 235 -5.63 -1.44 21.02
N THR A 236 -5.42 -2.67 20.51
CA THR A 236 -6.41 -3.74 20.60
C THR A 236 -6.35 -4.53 21.89
N ALA A 237 -5.22 -4.50 22.61
CA ALA A 237 -4.99 -5.34 23.79
C ALA A 237 -5.29 -6.84 23.53
N ASN A 238 -5.00 -7.31 22.30
CA ASN A 238 -5.26 -8.69 21.84
C ASN A 238 -6.74 -9.10 21.84
N ARG A 239 -7.67 -8.14 21.88
CA ARG A 239 -9.12 -8.44 21.81
C ARG A 239 -9.50 -8.96 20.42
N PRO A 240 -10.53 -9.83 20.33
CA PRO A 240 -11.10 -10.26 19.06
C PRO A 240 -11.53 -9.08 18.20
N VAL A 241 -11.41 -9.18 16.88
CA VAL A 241 -11.77 -8.11 15.93
C VAL A 241 -13.23 -7.68 16.03
N THR A 242 -14.12 -8.58 16.38
CA THR A 242 -15.56 -8.32 16.59
C THR A 242 -15.84 -7.38 17.77
N ASP A 243 -14.90 -7.25 18.70
CA ASP A 243 -15.07 -6.36 19.85
C ASP A 243 -14.82 -4.91 19.49
N TRP A 244 -13.99 -4.64 18.51
CA TRP A 244 -13.51 -3.31 18.17
C TRP A 244 -13.73 -2.89 16.70
N VAL A 245 -14.27 -3.74 15.83
CA VAL A 245 -14.81 -3.37 14.52
C VAL A 245 -16.32 -3.49 14.57
N LYS A 246 -17.02 -2.39 14.37
CA LYS A 246 -18.47 -2.34 14.43
C LYS A 246 -19.06 -1.94 13.08
N PRO A 247 -20.18 -2.53 12.66
CA PRO A 247 -20.84 -2.15 11.42
C PRO A 247 -21.41 -0.73 11.54
N VAL A 248 -21.21 0.07 10.49
CA VAL A 248 -21.90 1.33 10.27
C VAL A 248 -23.08 1.09 9.33
N THR A 249 -22.82 0.40 8.20
CA THR A 249 -23.82 0.03 7.21
C THR A 249 -23.44 -1.35 6.67
N LEU A 250 -24.20 -2.37 7.04
CA LEU A 250 -23.93 -3.74 6.57
C LEU A 250 -24.16 -3.91 5.07
N GLU A 251 -25.14 -3.25 4.50
CA GLU A 251 -25.42 -3.31 3.07
C GLU A 251 -24.25 -2.84 2.21
N SER A 252 -23.57 -1.76 2.62
CA SER A 252 -22.39 -1.23 1.92
C SER A 252 -21.06 -1.80 2.44
N ARG A 253 -21.09 -2.68 3.44
CA ARG A 253 -19.92 -3.28 4.10
C ARG A 253 -19.00 -2.21 4.68
N VAL A 254 -19.57 -1.15 5.24
CA VAL A 254 -18.85 -0.09 5.94
C VAL A 254 -18.83 -0.40 7.43
N PHE A 255 -17.65 -0.33 8.01
CA PHE A 255 -17.41 -0.57 9.42
C PHE A 255 -16.64 0.61 10.03
N ARG A 256 -16.50 0.61 11.35
CA ARG A 256 -15.71 1.59 12.09
C ARG A 256 -15.01 0.93 13.25
N THR A 257 -13.78 1.36 13.51
CA THR A 257 -13.08 0.97 14.75
C THR A 257 -13.76 1.63 15.97
N ALA A 258 -13.72 0.99 17.13
CA ALA A 258 -14.36 1.45 18.34
C ALA A 258 -13.48 1.17 19.58
N GLY A 259 -13.04 2.22 20.24
CA GLY A 259 -12.23 2.17 21.46
C GLY A 259 -10.77 1.74 21.26
N VAL A 260 -10.29 1.65 20.01
CA VAL A 260 -8.94 1.16 19.69
C VAL A 260 -8.12 2.11 18.81
N GLY A 261 -8.76 2.93 17.99
CA GLY A 261 -8.05 3.79 17.04
C GLY A 261 -7.24 4.90 17.72
N ARG A 262 -6.02 5.14 17.27
CA ARG A 262 -5.16 6.25 17.72
C ARG A 262 -4.51 6.92 16.51
N PRO A 263 -4.54 8.25 16.38
CA PRO A 263 -5.13 9.22 17.33
C PRO A 263 -6.67 9.27 17.30
N ARG A 264 -7.31 8.61 16.34
CA ARG A 264 -8.77 8.63 16.15
C ARG A 264 -9.29 7.27 15.67
N GLU A 265 -10.58 7.05 15.88
CA GLU A 265 -11.28 5.94 15.24
C GLU A 265 -11.39 6.19 13.74
N VAL A 266 -11.36 5.12 12.95
CA VAL A 266 -11.40 5.17 11.50
C VAL A 266 -12.55 4.37 10.91
N GLU A 267 -13.05 4.87 9.81
CA GLU A 267 -13.98 4.15 8.95
C GLU A 267 -13.21 3.14 8.10
N LEU A 268 -13.70 1.91 8.06
CA LEU A 268 -13.17 0.80 7.30
C LEU A 268 -14.13 0.50 6.15
N VAL A 269 -13.64 0.57 4.92
CA VAL A 269 -14.45 0.37 3.71
C VAL A 269 -13.81 -0.70 2.81
N PRO A 270 -14.58 -1.39 1.96
CA PRO A 270 -14.02 -2.31 0.97
C PRO A 270 -12.95 -1.64 0.12
N PHE A 271 -11.74 -2.18 0.13
CA PHE A 271 -10.59 -1.56 -0.53
C PHE A 271 -10.81 -1.30 -2.03
N HIS A 272 -11.52 -2.18 -2.71
CA HIS A 272 -11.85 -2.02 -4.12
C HIS A 272 -12.81 -0.85 -4.42
N ARG A 273 -13.50 -0.31 -3.40
CA ARG A 273 -14.39 0.85 -3.54
C ARG A 273 -13.75 2.17 -3.14
N LEU A 274 -12.51 2.14 -2.63
CA LEU A 274 -11.81 3.32 -2.14
C LEU A 274 -11.01 3.96 -3.29
N HIS A 275 -11.55 5.03 -3.87
CA HIS A 275 -10.94 5.80 -4.94
C HIS A 275 -10.74 7.25 -4.50
N ASP A 276 -9.70 7.93 -5.04
CA ASP A 276 -9.37 9.35 -4.78
C ASP A 276 -9.29 9.70 -3.28
N ARG A 277 -8.83 8.71 -2.50
CA ARG A 277 -8.69 8.81 -1.05
C ARG A 277 -7.36 8.24 -0.60
N ARG A 278 -6.82 8.83 0.47
CA ARG A 278 -5.71 8.25 1.22
C ARG A 278 -6.23 7.11 2.09
N TYR A 279 -5.40 6.07 2.24
CA TYR A 279 -5.80 4.87 2.96
C TYR A 279 -4.66 4.20 3.70
N THR A 280 -4.99 3.28 4.58
CA THR A 280 -4.12 2.19 5.00
C THR A 280 -4.87 0.87 4.99
N VAL A 281 -4.19 -0.19 4.54
CA VAL A 281 -4.70 -1.58 4.55
C VAL A 281 -4.09 -2.40 5.68
N TYR A 282 -2.94 -1.96 6.20
CA TYR A 282 -2.25 -2.58 7.32
C TYR A 282 -2.22 -1.64 8.50
N PHE A 283 -2.42 -2.21 9.68
CA PHE A 283 -2.44 -1.47 10.94
C PHE A 283 -1.42 -2.05 11.89
N ASP A 284 -0.57 -1.19 12.46
CA ASP A 284 0.25 -1.55 13.60
C ASP A 284 -0.64 -1.65 14.85
N THR A 285 -0.48 -2.72 15.60
CA THR A 285 -1.25 -2.98 16.82
C THR A 285 -0.37 -2.90 18.06
N PHE A 286 -0.96 -2.42 19.14
CA PHE A 286 -0.28 -2.22 20.41
C PHE A 286 -1.11 -2.75 21.58
N THR A 287 -0.41 -3.13 22.66
CA THR A 287 -1.01 -3.16 23.99
C THR A 287 -1.14 -1.72 24.54
N PRO A 288 -1.97 -1.46 25.55
CA PRO A 288 -2.05 -0.14 26.19
C PRO A 288 -0.70 0.39 26.68
N GLU A 289 0.12 -0.47 27.30
CA GLU A 289 1.44 -0.14 27.81
C GLU A 289 2.43 0.14 26.67
N GLY A 290 2.39 -0.69 25.62
CA GLY A 290 3.20 -0.51 24.41
C GLY A 290 2.87 0.80 23.70
N TRP A 291 1.58 1.15 23.62
CA TRP A 291 1.14 2.42 23.04
C TRP A 291 1.59 3.63 23.87
N ALA A 292 1.47 3.59 25.19
CA ALA A 292 1.90 4.71 26.03
C ALA A 292 3.37 5.08 25.80
N LYS A 293 4.25 4.08 25.62
CA LYS A 293 5.67 4.28 25.28
C LYS A 293 5.84 4.82 23.87
N GLU A 294 5.15 4.26 22.92
CA GLU A 294 5.21 4.66 21.50
C GLU A 294 4.66 6.09 21.31
N GLU A 295 3.55 6.43 21.95
CA GLU A 295 2.93 7.77 21.90
C GLU A 295 3.89 8.84 22.41
N ALA A 296 4.60 8.58 23.51
CA ALA A 296 5.61 9.50 24.03
C ALA A 296 6.75 9.75 23.02
N THR A 297 7.22 8.69 22.37
CA THR A 297 8.24 8.76 21.32
C THR A 297 7.76 9.56 20.12
N ARG A 298 6.53 9.31 19.64
CA ARG A 298 5.91 10.03 18.52
C ARG A 298 5.68 11.49 18.85
N ARG A 299 5.19 11.79 20.05
CA ARG A 299 5.00 13.18 20.51
C ARG A 299 6.31 13.94 20.54
N ALA A 300 7.37 13.36 21.11
CA ALA A 300 8.69 13.97 21.14
C ALA A 300 9.29 14.17 19.73
N ALA A 301 9.05 13.26 18.81
CA ALA A 301 9.47 13.40 17.42
C ALA A 301 8.71 14.53 16.72
N GLU A 302 7.40 14.62 16.93
CA GLU A 302 6.54 15.67 16.37
C GLU A 302 6.91 17.05 16.92
N GLU A 303 7.14 17.17 18.21
CA GLU A 303 7.61 18.42 18.85
C GLU A 303 8.95 18.87 18.25
N ARG A 304 9.90 17.96 18.08
CA ARG A 304 11.18 18.25 17.40
C ARG A 304 10.96 18.71 15.96
N ARG A 305 10.09 18.03 15.21
CA ARG A 305 9.75 18.41 13.84
C ARG A 305 9.14 19.82 13.78
N ARG A 306 8.14 20.10 14.62
CA ARG A 306 7.51 21.43 14.70
C ARG A 306 8.51 22.53 15.10
N ALA A 307 9.36 22.25 16.07
CA ALA A 307 10.41 23.18 16.49
C ALA A 307 11.42 23.45 15.34
N LEU A 308 11.76 22.44 14.57
CA LEU A 308 12.62 22.61 13.39
C LEU A 308 11.92 23.41 12.29
N GLU A 309 10.67 23.09 11.96
CA GLU A 309 9.85 23.83 10.99
C GLU A 309 9.72 25.33 11.36
N ALA A 310 9.41 25.63 12.62
CA ALA A 310 9.23 27.00 13.09
C ALA A 310 10.49 27.87 12.94
N ARG A 311 11.69 27.26 13.02
CA ARG A 311 12.96 27.97 12.81
C ARG A 311 13.50 27.89 11.41
N THR A 312 12.91 27.06 10.52
CA THR A 312 13.34 26.93 9.13
C THR A 312 13.00 28.20 8.34
N VAL A 313 14.00 28.78 7.69
CA VAL A 313 13.88 29.94 6.80
C VAL A 313 13.73 29.47 5.36
N ASP A 314 14.49 28.43 4.98
CA ASP A 314 14.47 27.83 3.66
C ASP A 314 14.81 26.35 3.72
N GLN A 315 14.28 25.58 2.78
CA GLN A 315 14.55 24.15 2.68
C GLN A 315 14.77 23.73 1.24
N LEU A 316 15.92 23.15 0.97
CA LEU A 316 16.19 22.49 -0.30
C LEU A 316 15.89 21.00 -0.24
N ARG A 317 15.02 20.52 -1.09
CA ARG A 317 14.79 19.09 -1.31
C ARG A 317 15.81 18.55 -2.30
N ILE A 318 16.84 17.91 -1.73
CA ILE A 318 18.00 17.39 -2.46
C ILE A 318 17.55 16.31 -3.46
N GLY A 319 18.15 16.35 -4.69
CA GLY A 319 17.89 15.37 -5.74
C GLY A 319 16.51 15.49 -6.41
N GLU A 320 15.72 16.50 -6.08
CA GLU A 320 14.47 16.82 -6.77
C GLU A 320 14.72 17.95 -7.80
N MET A 321 14.44 17.65 -9.06
CA MET A 321 14.80 18.53 -10.19
C MET A 321 14.24 19.95 -10.03
N GLN A 322 12.95 20.11 -9.69
CA GLN A 322 12.35 21.43 -9.60
C GLN A 322 12.85 22.23 -8.39
N PRO A 323 12.88 21.69 -7.14
CA PRO A 323 13.48 22.38 -6.00
C PRO A 323 14.94 22.79 -6.23
N GLU A 324 15.77 21.93 -6.82
CA GLU A 324 17.17 22.26 -7.12
C GLU A 324 17.29 23.37 -8.18
N ARG A 325 16.41 23.39 -9.18
CA ARG A 325 16.35 24.47 -10.17
C ARG A 325 15.92 25.79 -9.54
N ASP A 326 14.92 25.77 -8.66
CA ASP A 326 14.40 26.96 -7.98
C ASP A 326 15.48 27.60 -7.07
N HIS A 327 16.39 26.76 -6.54
CA HIS A 327 17.57 27.16 -5.75
C HIS A 327 18.83 27.35 -6.61
N ARG A 328 18.70 27.41 -7.95
CA ARG A 328 19.80 27.66 -8.90
C ARG A 328 20.98 26.73 -8.70
N LEU A 329 20.72 25.43 -8.73
CA LEU A 329 21.78 24.42 -8.67
C LEU A 329 22.84 24.67 -9.72
N GLU A 330 24.08 24.80 -9.29
CA GLU A 330 25.30 24.82 -10.10
C GLU A 330 26.29 23.80 -9.58
N GLY A 331 27.21 23.32 -10.42
CA GLY A 331 28.25 22.42 -9.94
C GLY A 331 29.07 21.77 -11.04
N GLU A 332 30.17 21.18 -10.62
CA GLU A 332 31.08 20.40 -11.46
C GLU A 332 31.25 19.01 -10.87
N HIS A 333 31.27 17.98 -11.71
CA HIS A 333 31.36 16.58 -11.34
C HIS A 333 30.31 16.15 -10.30
N THR A 334 29.10 16.77 -10.36
CA THR A 334 28.04 16.53 -9.40
C THR A 334 26.93 15.64 -9.97
N THR A 335 26.42 14.76 -9.15
CA THR A 335 25.29 13.88 -9.48
C THR A 335 24.37 13.71 -8.27
N ALA A 336 23.11 13.35 -8.54
CA ALA A 336 22.13 13.00 -7.53
C ALA A 336 21.69 11.53 -7.70
N GLY A 337 21.20 10.93 -6.65
CA GLY A 337 20.68 9.57 -6.63
C GLY A 337 19.77 9.32 -5.46
N GLU A 338 19.45 8.07 -5.22
CA GLU A 338 18.61 7.62 -4.11
C GLU A 338 19.26 6.43 -3.39
N ALA A 339 19.26 6.46 -2.07
CA ALA A 339 19.68 5.36 -1.23
C ALA A 339 18.93 5.42 0.11
N MET A 340 18.62 4.25 0.69
CA MET A 340 17.91 4.12 1.98
C MET A 340 16.59 4.93 2.03
N GLY A 341 15.87 4.99 0.89
CA GLY A 341 14.61 5.70 0.77
C GLY A 341 14.72 7.23 0.79
N ARG A 342 15.92 7.80 0.64
CA ARG A 342 16.17 9.24 0.56
C ARG A 342 17.01 9.61 -0.63
N LYS A 343 16.72 10.74 -1.24
CA LYS A 343 17.53 11.32 -2.32
C LYS A 343 18.76 12.00 -1.74
N TRP A 344 19.84 11.97 -2.50
CA TRP A 344 21.12 12.55 -2.13
C TRP A 344 21.78 13.27 -3.32
N ARG A 345 22.75 14.16 -3.02
CA ARG A 345 23.65 14.77 -3.99
C ARG A 345 25.09 14.69 -3.49
N HIS A 346 26.01 14.45 -4.42
CA HIS A 346 27.43 14.55 -4.17
C HIS A 346 28.18 15.15 -5.39
N ALA A 347 29.45 15.50 -5.20
CA ALA A 347 30.39 15.77 -6.28
C ALA A 347 31.68 14.95 -6.06
N THR A 348 32.25 14.44 -7.15
CA THR A 348 33.44 13.57 -7.14
C THR A 348 34.68 14.35 -7.58
N ASP A 349 35.87 13.75 -7.41
CA ASP A 349 37.12 14.17 -8.02
C ASP A 349 37.48 15.66 -7.80
N GLY A 350 37.33 16.18 -6.59
CA GLY A 350 37.55 17.57 -6.29
C GLY A 350 36.47 18.54 -6.77
N GLY A 351 35.37 17.99 -7.31
CA GLY A 351 34.23 18.76 -7.78
C GLY A 351 33.44 19.45 -6.67
N TRP A 352 32.36 20.12 -7.07
CA TRP A 352 31.54 20.90 -6.16
C TRP A 352 30.09 21.01 -6.65
N PHE A 353 29.20 21.43 -5.74
CA PHE A 353 27.85 21.89 -6.06
C PHE A 353 27.45 23.03 -5.13
N ALA A 354 26.59 23.91 -5.63
CA ALA A 354 26.15 25.11 -4.93
C ALA A 354 24.66 25.41 -5.18
N PHE A 355 24.04 26.10 -4.21
CA PHE A 355 22.64 26.51 -4.24
C PHE A 355 22.48 27.93 -3.69
N GLU A 356 21.52 28.69 -4.20
CA GLU A 356 21.03 29.89 -3.51
C GLU A 356 20.01 29.49 -2.44
N MET A 357 20.18 29.98 -1.22
CA MET A 357 19.25 29.76 -0.11
C MET A 357 18.84 31.07 0.54
N LYS A 358 17.56 31.18 0.92
CA LYS A 358 17.04 32.35 1.65
C LYS A 358 17.62 32.36 3.07
N VAL A 359 17.89 33.56 3.58
CA VAL A 359 18.35 33.83 4.95
C VAL A 359 17.41 34.78 5.67
N ASP A 360 17.44 34.78 6.99
CA ASP A 360 16.78 35.81 7.79
C ASP A 360 17.83 36.94 8.10
N PRO A 361 17.67 38.14 7.49
CA PRO A 361 18.66 39.22 7.69
C PRO A 361 18.71 39.78 9.11
N ALA A 362 17.69 39.49 9.92
CA ALA A 362 17.54 40.00 11.29
C ALA A 362 17.93 38.98 12.38
N ALA A 363 18.16 37.72 12.00
CA ALA A 363 18.45 36.65 12.93
C ALA A 363 19.84 36.03 12.72
N ALA A 364 20.35 35.33 13.74
CA ALA A 364 21.47 34.43 13.56
C ALA A 364 21.05 33.23 12.72
N ASN A 365 21.78 32.96 11.63
CA ASN A 365 21.46 31.88 10.71
C ASN A 365 22.41 30.69 10.86
N GLY A 366 21.92 29.49 10.60
CA GLY A 366 22.70 28.29 10.53
C GLY A 366 22.28 27.40 9.35
N LEU A 367 23.25 26.75 8.74
CA LEU A 367 23.00 25.74 7.72
C LEU A 367 22.92 24.37 8.36
N LEU A 368 21.75 23.76 8.36
CA LEU A 368 21.50 22.39 8.84
C LEU A 368 21.60 21.43 7.67
N CYS A 369 22.56 20.51 7.73
CA CYS A 369 22.83 19.50 6.72
C CYS A 369 22.60 18.11 7.27
N THR A 370 21.89 17.24 6.53
CA THR A 370 21.69 15.83 6.88
C THR A 370 22.62 14.96 6.06
N TYR A 371 23.37 14.07 6.74
CA TYR A 371 24.31 13.12 6.16
C TYR A 371 23.96 11.69 6.55
N TRP A 372 24.45 10.71 5.76
CA TRP A 372 24.42 9.30 6.14
C TRP A 372 25.66 8.94 6.95
N GLY A 373 25.45 8.38 8.12
CA GLY A 373 26.52 8.08 9.05
C GLY A 373 27.38 6.86 8.69
N GLY A 374 26.89 6.00 7.79
CA GLY A 374 27.63 4.83 7.29
C GLY A 374 28.53 5.09 6.08
N GLU A 375 28.78 6.35 5.69
CA GLU A 375 29.68 6.69 4.59
C GLU A 375 31.13 6.32 4.90
N SER A 376 31.81 5.75 3.93
CA SER A 376 33.21 5.29 4.09
C SER A 376 34.24 6.18 3.37
N GLY A 377 34.91 7.00 4.10
CA GLY A 377 36.34 7.35 3.97
C GLY A 377 36.80 8.25 2.83
N GLN A 378 36.06 8.55 1.76
CA GLN A 378 36.58 9.45 0.72
C GLN A 378 35.92 10.83 0.70
N ARG A 379 35.07 11.12 1.66
CA ARG A 379 34.28 12.36 1.70
C ARG A 379 34.88 13.34 2.71
N THR A 380 35.66 14.29 2.20
CA THR A 380 36.14 15.45 2.95
C THR A 380 35.98 16.68 2.09
N PHE A 381 35.21 17.64 2.58
CA PHE A 381 34.83 18.83 1.82
C PHE A 381 34.57 20.03 2.72
N ASP A 382 34.76 21.20 2.15
CA ASP A 382 34.45 22.47 2.80
C ASP A 382 33.03 22.92 2.46
N ILE A 383 32.39 23.56 3.42
CA ILE A 383 31.12 24.26 3.27
C ILE A 383 31.40 25.75 3.24
N LEU A 384 31.06 26.43 2.15
CA LEU A 384 31.25 27.83 1.96
C LEU A 384 29.91 28.55 1.82
N VAL A 385 29.82 29.76 2.37
CA VAL A 385 28.69 30.67 2.20
C VAL A 385 29.26 31.97 1.58
N ASP A 386 28.77 32.34 0.39
CA ASP A 386 29.30 33.45 -0.43
C ASP A 386 30.82 33.44 -0.54
N GLY A 387 31.39 32.24 -0.74
CA GLY A 387 32.83 32.04 -0.86
C GLY A 387 33.61 31.98 0.48
N THR A 388 32.98 32.33 1.58
CA THR A 388 33.62 32.25 2.93
C THR A 388 33.37 30.86 3.53
N LYS A 389 34.44 30.21 3.99
CA LYS A 389 34.35 28.89 4.61
C LYS A 389 33.72 28.99 6.00
N VAL A 390 32.63 28.25 6.19
CA VAL A 390 31.88 28.14 7.46
C VAL A 390 32.07 26.79 8.16
N GLY A 391 32.62 25.80 7.46
CA GLY A 391 32.92 24.51 8.06
C GLY A 391 33.63 23.55 7.11
N THR A 392 34.15 22.47 7.69
CA THR A 392 34.64 21.29 6.95
C THR A 392 33.95 20.04 7.49
N GLN A 393 33.48 19.19 6.60
CA GLN A 393 32.88 17.91 6.96
C GLN A 393 33.73 16.75 6.45
N THR A 394 33.88 15.75 7.29
CA THR A 394 34.47 14.47 6.94
C THR A 394 33.54 13.35 7.37
N LEU A 395 33.20 12.46 6.42
CA LEU A 395 32.33 11.32 6.66
C LEU A 395 33.18 10.04 6.68
N LEU A 396 33.30 9.41 7.85
CA LEU A 396 34.17 8.28 8.13
C LEU A 396 33.46 7.16 8.90
N ASN A 397 32.21 6.85 8.53
CA ASN A 397 31.41 5.86 9.24
C ASN A 397 31.23 6.21 10.75
N ASN A 398 31.05 7.48 11.05
CA ASN A 398 30.99 8.00 12.42
C ASN A 398 29.69 7.68 13.14
N HIS A 399 28.59 7.43 12.37
CA HIS A 399 27.26 7.14 12.87
C HIS A 399 26.67 5.97 12.06
N PRO A 400 27.22 4.74 12.17
CA PRO A 400 26.81 3.62 11.32
C PRO A 400 25.34 3.26 11.51
N GLY A 401 24.62 3.14 10.39
CA GLY A 401 23.22 2.73 10.38
C GLY A 401 22.19 3.84 10.57
N GLU A 402 22.60 5.11 10.73
CA GLU A 402 21.68 6.22 10.95
C GLU A 402 22.00 7.47 10.12
N PHE A 403 20.99 8.29 9.90
CA PHE A 403 21.17 9.66 9.40
C PHE A 403 21.46 10.59 10.59
N PHE A 404 22.36 11.57 10.39
CA PHE A 404 22.65 12.56 11.40
C PHE A 404 22.70 13.97 10.81
N ASP A 405 22.39 14.95 11.65
CA ASP A 405 22.34 16.35 11.29
C ASP A 405 23.57 17.11 11.85
N VAL A 406 24.13 17.99 11.02
CA VAL A 406 25.19 18.93 11.43
C VAL A 406 24.73 20.35 11.12
N THR A 407 24.85 21.25 12.10
CA THR A 407 24.54 22.67 11.92
C THR A 407 25.84 23.49 11.84
N TYR A 408 26.01 24.19 10.75
CA TYR A 408 27.10 25.14 10.55
C TYR A 408 26.58 26.57 10.79
N ALA A 409 27.12 27.24 11.83
CA ALA A 409 26.75 28.64 12.07
C ALA A 409 27.24 29.52 10.94
N ILE A 410 26.41 30.41 10.44
CA ILE A 410 26.76 31.35 9.38
C ILE A 410 27.09 32.68 10.06
N PRO A 411 28.30 33.25 9.81
CA PRO A 411 28.68 34.55 10.33
C PRO A 411 27.69 35.64 9.97
N ALA A 412 27.28 36.48 10.91
CA ALA A 412 26.21 37.46 10.73
C ALA A 412 26.54 38.48 9.62
N GLU A 413 27.83 38.75 9.37
CA GLU A 413 28.26 39.61 8.28
C GLU A 413 27.92 39.08 6.88
N LEU A 414 27.70 37.77 6.74
CA LEU A 414 27.32 37.15 5.46
C LEU A 414 25.80 37.17 5.23
N THR A 415 24.99 37.41 6.27
CA THR A 415 23.52 37.37 6.17
C THR A 415 22.85 38.71 6.41
N ARG A 416 23.51 39.62 7.14
CA ARG A 416 22.94 40.94 7.48
C ARG A 416 22.58 41.75 6.25
N GLY A 417 21.30 42.14 6.15
CA GLY A 417 20.80 42.97 5.03
C GLY A 417 20.66 42.22 3.70
N ARG A 418 20.80 40.87 3.71
CA ARG A 418 20.63 40.03 2.52
C ARG A 418 19.42 39.18 2.63
N GLU A 419 18.77 38.88 1.51
CA GLU A 419 17.66 37.94 1.43
C GLU A 419 18.10 36.54 1.09
N LYS A 420 19.25 36.35 0.42
CA LYS A 420 19.80 35.08 -0.04
C LYS A 420 21.30 35.06 0.09
N VAL A 421 21.84 33.85 0.20
CA VAL A 421 23.27 33.52 0.12
C VAL A 421 23.49 32.32 -0.78
N THR A 422 24.69 32.19 -1.35
CA THR A 422 25.11 31.00 -2.09
C THR A 422 25.82 30.04 -1.13
N VAL A 423 25.29 28.84 -0.99
CA VAL A 423 25.90 27.74 -0.22
C VAL A 423 26.60 26.80 -1.18
N ARG A 424 27.91 26.58 -0.99
CA ARG A 424 28.75 25.69 -1.81
C ARG A 424 29.37 24.58 -0.99
N PHE A 425 29.30 23.37 -1.53
CA PHE A 425 29.98 22.18 -1.01
C PHE A 425 31.15 21.86 -1.94
N GLN A 426 32.38 22.09 -1.46
CA GLN A 426 33.61 21.97 -2.24
C GLN A 426 34.41 20.79 -1.77
N ALA A 427 34.62 19.77 -2.60
CA ALA A 427 35.49 18.65 -2.29
C ALA A 427 36.96 19.10 -2.17
N HIS A 428 37.70 18.49 -1.26
CA HIS A 428 39.14 18.58 -1.23
C HIS A 428 39.77 17.83 -2.42
N PRO A 429 41.01 18.14 -2.82
CA PRO A 429 41.69 17.44 -3.91
C PRO A 429 41.69 15.92 -3.72
N GLY A 430 41.21 15.17 -4.73
CA GLY A 430 41.10 13.73 -4.69
C GLY A 430 40.03 13.20 -3.72
N ARG A 431 39.11 14.05 -3.25
CA ARG A 431 38.01 13.70 -2.36
C ARG A 431 36.67 14.03 -2.98
N TRP A 432 35.58 13.64 -2.32
CA TRP A 432 34.22 13.87 -2.71
C TRP A 432 33.54 14.86 -1.76
N ALA A 433 32.67 15.72 -2.30
CA ALA A 433 31.77 16.57 -1.52
C ALA A 433 30.39 15.95 -1.38
N GLY A 434 29.75 16.07 -0.21
CA GLY A 434 28.41 15.53 0.06
C GLY A 434 28.48 14.03 0.42
N GLY A 435 27.60 13.21 -0.03
CA GLY A 435 26.38 12.59 0.38
C GLY A 435 25.43 13.44 1.19
N LEU A 436 24.97 14.53 0.63
CA LEU A 436 24.02 15.41 1.28
C LEU A 436 22.61 14.88 1.02
N TYR A 437 21.86 14.60 2.09
CA TYR A 437 20.50 14.06 2.06
C TYR A 437 19.44 15.08 2.46
N GLY A 438 19.84 16.18 3.09
CA GLY A 438 18.96 17.27 3.45
C GLY A 438 19.76 18.54 3.67
N CYS A 439 19.14 19.69 3.32
CA CYS A 439 19.73 21.00 3.50
C CYS A 439 18.65 22.01 3.88
N ARG A 440 18.82 22.67 5.02
CA ARG A 440 17.92 23.71 5.51
C ARG A 440 18.70 24.92 5.99
N LEU A 441 18.16 26.07 5.76
CA LEU A 441 18.59 27.29 6.44
C LEU A 441 17.66 27.53 7.64
N VAL A 442 18.23 27.68 8.82
CA VAL A 442 17.48 27.76 10.06
C VAL A 442 17.92 28.98 10.88
N ARG A 443 16.97 29.57 11.63
CA ARG A 443 17.31 30.53 12.69
C ARG A 443 17.98 29.76 13.84
N LEU A 444 19.11 30.24 14.29
CA LEU A 444 19.77 29.74 15.49
C LEU A 444 19.11 30.32 16.74
N PRO A 445 19.08 29.57 17.87
CA PRO A 445 18.69 30.17 19.15
C PRO A 445 19.56 31.38 19.47
N ALA A 446 18.99 32.38 20.15
CA ALA A 446 19.79 33.45 20.70
C ALA A 446 20.87 32.86 21.60
N ALA A 447 22.11 33.34 21.47
CA ALA A 447 23.16 32.95 22.41
C ALA A 447 22.68 33.28 23.83
N PRO A 448 22.92 32.37 24.83
CA PRO A 448 22.50 32.58 26.20
C PRO A 448 23.16 33.79 26.82
#